data_c7d344671a54d95fa7e23b0aa9bd0fef
#
_entry.id   c7d344671a54d95fa7e23b0aa9bd0fef
#
_cell.length_a   1.000
_cell.length_b   1.000
_cell.length_c   1.000
_cell.angle_alpha   90.00
_cell.angle_beta   90.00
_cell.angle_gamma   90.00
#
_symmetry.space_group_name_H-M   'P 1'
#
loop_
_entity.id
_entity.type
_entity.pdbx_description
1 polymer ?
#
loop_
_entity_poly.entity_id
_entity_poly.type
_entity_poly.pdbx_seq_one_letter_code
_entity_poly.pdbx_strand_id
1 'polypeptide(L)'
;MEGAGFRATQISGFGVAGSLLGKPDVGLVDMKEVLDITGHIARAVAIPVMADIDTGGGNAVNAAAITERLIEMDIAGVNIEDQVFPKRCGHMEGKQVIPADEMAGKVRAMVEVRARKGADIVINARTDAYAVHGLHEAIFRANLYLEAGADMVFLDGIGTRADIERAARDIRGLLSVNLMDAVSGVKTELIPIPELAAMGIARVSIPVASIMVMHKALTEFFAALQASPTGILAGETHRLTSFAAYTKFVGLPEYRAMENKFLPATAAAK
;
A
#
# COMPACT_ATOMS: atom_id res chain seq x y z
N MET A 1 -7.74 9.10 4.62
CA MET A 1 -8.49 8.16 3.75
C MET A 1 -9.83 7.80 4.39
N GLU A 2 -9.86 7.19 5.57
CA GLU A 2 -11.10 6.84 6.28
C GLU A 2 -12.06 8.03 6.41
N GLY A 3 -11.60 9.17 6.94
CA GLY A 3 -12.40 10.40 7.04
C GLY A 3 -12.89 10.98 5.70
N ALA A 4 -12.36 10.51 4.57
CA ALA A 4 -12.83 10.83 3.22
C ALA A 4 -13.77 9.74 2.64
N GLY A 5 -14.14 8.72 3.44
CA GLY A 5 -15.08 7.68 3.04
C GLY A 5 -14.48 6.48 2.28
N PHE A 6 -13.16 6.33 2.24
CA PHE A 6 -12.55 5.12 1.70
C PHE A 6 -12.83 3.93 2.61
N ARG A 7 -13.14 2.78 2.01
CA ARG A 7 -13.58 1.57 2.72
C ARG A 7 -12.44 0.61 3.09
N ALA A 8 -11.26 0.83 2.56
CA ALA A 8 -10.04 0.08 2.86
C ALA A 8 -8.82 0.95 2.52
N THR A 9 -7.68 0.63 3.11
CA THR A 9 -6.41 1.28 2.80
C THR A 9 -5.31 0.24 2.60
N GLN A 10 -4.26 0.63 1.88
CA GLN A 10 -3.07 -0.21 1.69
C GLN A 10 -1.83 0.56 2.11
N ILE A 11 -0.92 -0.13 2.77
CA ILE A 11 0.44 0.34 3.00
C ILE A 11 1.20 0.28 1.67
N SER A 12 2.03 1.25 1.41
CA SER A 12 2.85 1.31 0.20
C SER A 12 4.32 1.32 0.58
N GLY A 13 5.10 0.36 0.08
CA GLY A 13 6.55 0.34 0.26
C GLY A 13 7.21 1.65 -0.17
N PHE A 14 6.77 2.22 -1.30
CA PHE A 14 7.19 3.55 -1.77
C PHE A 14 6.88 4.65 -0.74
N GLY A 15 5.66 4.63 -0.19
CA GLY A 15 5.25 5.60 0.83
C GLY A 15 6.06 5.48 2.10
N VAL A 16 6.35 4.27 2.55
CA VAL A 16 7.19 3.99 3.74
C VAL A 16 8.63 4.44 3.49
N ALA A 17 9.25 4.05 2.37
CA ALA A 17 10.61 4.47 2.04
C ALA A 17 10.77 6.00 2.00
N GLY A 18 9.82 6.69 1.36
CA GLY A 18 9.83 8.15 1.27
C GLY A 18 9.59 8.84 2.60
N SER A 19 8.62 8.40 3.41
CA SER A 19 8.25 9.09 4.65
C SER A 19 9.14 8.73 5.84
N LEU A 20 9.63 7.48 5.93
CA LEU A 20 10.44 7.03 7.04
C LEU A 20 11.93 7.32 6.83
N LEU A 21 12.45 7.04 5.63
CA LEU A 21 13.88 7.12 5.35
C LEU A 21 14.26 8.34 4.49
N GLY A 22 13.31 9.01 3.82
CA GLY A 22 13.61 10.00 2.79
C GLY A 22 14.41 9.41 1.63
N LYS A 23 14.16 8.15 1.28
CA LYS A 23 14.90 7.38 0.27
C LYS A 23 13.96 6.84 -0.80
N PRO A 24 14.51 6.52 -2.01
CA PRO A 24 13.75 5.85 -3.05
C PRO A 24 13.39 4.42 -2.63
N ASP A 25 12.33 3.90 -3.24
CA ASP A 25 11.81 2.55 -3.02
C ASP A 25 12.59 1.52 -3.85
N VAL A 26 13.73 1.09 -3.31
CA VAL A 26 14.67 0.15 -3.92
C VAL A 26 15.14 -0.94 -2.94
N GLY A 27 14.24 -1.36 -2.04
CA GLY A 27 14.50 -2.41 -1.08
C GLY A 27 15.37 -1.98 0.12
N LEU A 28 15.34 -0.69 0.49
CA LEU A 28 16.12 -0.16 1.63
C LEU A 28 15.39 -0.24 2.96
N VAL A 29 14.06 -0.31 2.95
CA VAL A 29 13.24 -0.47 4.16
C VAL A 29 13.31 -1.93 4.58
N ASP A 30 13.65 -2.21 5.83
CA ASP A 30 13.63 -3.58 6.31
C ASP A 30 12.20 -4.04 6.68
N MET A 31 12.02 -5.37 6.75
CA MET A 31 10.71 -5.95 7.00
C MET A 31 10.17 -5.60 8.41
N LYS A 32 11.05 -5.37 9.38
CA LYS A 32 10.62 -4.94 10.70
C LYS A 32 10.01 -3.54 10.65
N GLU A 33 10.63 -2.61 9.92
CA GLU A 33 10.11 -1.25 9.73
C GLU A 33 8.75 -1.28 9.01
N VAL A 34 8.61 -2.12 7.96
CA VAL A 34 7.32 -2.32 7.27
C VAL A 34 6.23 -2.80 8.24
N LEU A 35 6.53 -3.81 9.07
CA LEU A 35 5.58 -4.35 10.02
C LEU A 35 5.22 -3.35 11.12
N ASP A 36 6.19 -2.61 11.64
CA ASP A 36 5.96 -1.60 12.67
C ASP A 36 5.01 -0.49 12.15
N ILE A 37 5.29 0.05 10.97
CA ILE A 37 4.43 1.08 10.33
C ILE A 37 3.04 0.49 10.02
N THR A 38 2.96 -0.74 9.51
CA THR A 38 1.69 -1.42 9.24
C THR A 38 0.84 -1.50 10.51
N GLY A 39 1.43 -1.93 11.63
CA GLY A 39 0.74 -1.99 12.91
C GLY A 39 0.32 -0.62 13.46
N HIS A 40 1.13 0.42 13.25
CA HIS A 40 0.75 1.78 13.64
C HIS A 40 -0.48 2.27 12.85
N ILE A 41 -0.50 2.06 11.54
CA ILE A 41 -1.60 2.47 10.69
C ILE A 41 -2.86 1.66 10.99
N ALA A 42 -2.75 0.33 11.15
CA ALA A 42 -3.89 -0.53 11.47
C ALA A 42 -4.58 -0.12 12.78
N ARG A 43 -3.83 0.28 13.80
CA ARG A 43 -4.39 0.79 15.06
C ARG A 43 -5.00 2.19 14.94
N ALA A 44 -4.63 2.97 13.93
CA ALA A 44 -5.09 4.35 13.76
C ALA A 44 -6.38 4.48 12.95
N VAL A 45 -6.86 3.39 12.33
CA VAL A 45 -8.05 3.39 11.47
C VAL A 45 -8.97 2.22 11.81
N ALA A 46 -10.28 2.36 11.56
CA ALA A 46 -11.25 1.29 11.71
C ALA A 46 -11.53 0.53 10.40
N ILE A 47 -11.04 1.06 9.27
CA ILE A 47 -11.17 0.39 7.96
C ILE A 47 -10.10 -0.69 7.77
N PRO A 48 -10.39 -1.77 7.00
CA PRO A 48 -9.42 -2.81 6.70
C PRO A 48 -8.12 -2.27 6.10
N VAL A 49 -6.99 -2.82 6.58
CA VAL A 49 -5.64 -2.46 6.12
C VAL A 49 -5.02 -3.65 5.39
N MET A 50 -4.46 -3.40 4.22
CA MET A 50 -3.63 -4.35 3.47
C MET A 50 -2.16 -3.96 3.62
N ALA A 51 -1.33 -4.89 4.06
CA ALA A 51 0.12 -4.72 4.11
C ALA A 51 0.75 -4.86 2.72
N ASP A 52 1.86 -4.18 2.48
CA ASP A 52 2.77 -4.42 1.36
C ASP A 52 4.07 -4.99 1.92
N ILE A 53 4.36 -6.24 1.62
CA ILE A 53 5.55 -6.94 2.14
C ILE A 53 6.62 -7.17 1.08
N ASP A 54 6.56 -6.40 -0.01
CA ASP A 54 7.49 -6.51 -1.11
C ASP A 54 7.66 -7.99 -1.56
N THR A 55 8.88 -8.50 -1.60
CA THR A 55 9.18 -9.88 -2.00
C THR A 55 8.96 -10.92 -0.89
N GLY A 56 8.46 -10.53 0.28
CA GLY A 56 8.24 -11.41 1.43
C GLY A 56 9.49 -11.68 2.28
N GLY A 57 10.50 -10.79 2.20
CA GLY A 57 11.68 -10.83 3.08
C GLY A 57 12.65 -12.00 2.86
N GLY A 58 12.48 -12.76 1.76
CA GLY A 58 13.32 -13.92 1.45
C GLY A 58 12.57 -15.02 0.69
N ASN A 59 12.66 -16.25 1.15
CA ASN A 59 12.00 -17.41 0.56
C ASN A 59 10.60 -17.68 1.19
N ALA A 60 10.01 -18.83 0.88
CA ALA A 60 8.70 -19.25 1.38
C ALA A 60 8.60 -19.29 2.93
N VAL A 61 9.70 -19.62 3.61
CA VAL A 61 9.74 -19.66 5.09
C VAL A 61 9.62 -18.26 5.68
N ASN A 62 10.27 -17.28 5.07
CA ASN A 62 10.18 -15.87 5.49
C ASN A 62 8.76 -15.33 5.24
N ALA A 63 8.19 -15.57 4.05
CA ALA A 63 6.82 -15.15 3.73
C ALA A 63 5.80 -15.74 4.71
N ALA A 64 5.94 -17.02 5.08
CA ALA A 64 5.12 -17.67 6.10
C ALA A 64 5.22 -16.98 7.47
N ALA A 65 6.45 -16.73 7.95
CA ALA A 65 6.68 -16.07 9.24
C ALA A 65 6.13 -14.64 9.29
N ILE A 66 6.24 -13.89 8.20
CA ILE A 66 5.67 -12.54 8.09
C ILE A 66 4.15 -12.62 8.09
N THR A 67 3.55 -13.56 7.36
CA THR A 67 2.09 -13.76 7.34
C THR A 67 1.54 -14.06 8.73
N GLU A 68 2.22 -14.88 9.53
CA GLU A 68 1.84 -15.16 10.92
C GLU A 68 1.79 -13.88 11.75
N ARG A 69 2.80 -13.02 11.63
CA ARG A 69 2.83 -11.72 12.32
C ARG A 69 1.73 -10.76 11.86
N LEU A 70 1.42 -10.73 10.56
CA LEU A 70 0.33 -9.91 10.02
C LEU A 70 -1.03 -10.36 10.57
N ILE A 71 -1.25 -11.67 10.69
CA ILE A 71 -2.46 -12.24 11.32
C ILE A 71 -2.56 -11.82 12.78
N GLU A 72 -1.47 -11.90 13.55
CA GLU A 72 -1.42 -11.47 14.95
C GLU A 72 -1.67 -9.96 15.14
N MET A 73 -1.46 -9.17 14.09
CA MET A 73 -1.72 -7.73 14.06
C MET A 73 -3.12 -7.38 13.52
N ASP A 74 -3.98 -8.39 13.23
CA ASP A 74 -5.32 -8.22 12.66
C ASP A 74 -5.32 -7.47 11.31
N ILE A 75 -4.33 -7.78 10.46
CA ILE A 75 -4.22 -7.19 9.12
C ILE A 75 -5.14 -7.93 8.16
N ALA A 76 -6.00 -7.18 7.46
CA ALA A 76 -7.05 -7.72 6.61
C ALA A 76 -6.54 -8.32 5.28
N GLY A 77 -5.36 -7.91 4.81
CA GLY A 77 -4.80 -8.43 3.57
C GLY A 77 -3.31 -8.17 3.43
N VAL A 78 -2.68 -8.88 2.54
CA VAL A 78 -1.25 -8.76 2.24
C VAL A 78 -0.99 -8.79 0.75
N ASN A 79 -0.12 -7.88 0.29
CA ASN A 79 0.42 -7.83 -1.06
C ASN A 79 1.85 -8.37 -1.04
N ILE A 80 2.14 -9.37 -1.87
CA ILE A 80 3.47 -9.96 -2.03
C ILE A 80 3.82 -10.06 -3.51
N GLU A 81 5.06 -9.74 -3.90
CA GLU A 81 5.48 -9.67 -5.30
C GLU A 81 6.58 -10.67 -5.67
N ASP A 82 6.66 -10.99 -6.95
CA ASP A 82 7.62 -11.95 -7.51
C ASP A 82 8.93 -11.32 -8.02
N GLN A 83 9.28 -10.12 -7.56
CA GLN A 83 10.56 -9.52 -7.92
C GLN A 83 11.76 -10.24 -7.28
N VAL A 84 12.91 -10.16 -7.95
CA VAL A 84 14.21 -10.50 -7.36
C VAL A 84 14.59 -9.41 -6.37
N PHE A 85 15.03 -9.79 -5.16
CA PHE A 85 15.52 -8.83 -4.18
C PHE A 85 17.00 -8.43 -4.49
N PRO A 86 17.40 -7.16 -4.33
CA PRO A 86 16.59 -6.01 -3.91
C PRO A 86 15.62 -5.56 -5.00
N LYS A 87 14.34 -5.44 -4.61
CA LYS A 87 13.26 -5.03 -5.52
C LYS A 87 13.38 -3.58 -5.96
N ARG A 88 12.59 -3.21 -6.94
CA ARG A 88 12.40 -1.83 -7.40
C ARG A 88 10.92 -1.47 -7.39
N CYS A 89 10.61 -0.20 -7.20
CA CYS A 89 9.24 0.28 -7.40
C CYS A 89 8.72 -0.19 -8.77
N GLY A 90 7.48 -0.65 -8.83
CA GLY A 90 6.85 -1.21 -10.03
C GLY A 90 6.93 -0.32 -11.27
N HIS A 91 7.11 0.97 -11.08
CA HIS A 91 7.22 1.96 -12.15
C HIS A 91 8.68 2.26 -12.58
N MET A 92 9.67 1.60 -11.97
CA MET A 92 11.08 1.72 -12.35
C MET A 92 11.47 0.66 -13.38
N GLU A 93 12.48 1.00 -14.19
CA GLU A 93 13.07 0.06 -15.14
C GLU A 93 14.07 -0.91 -14.49
N GLY A 94 14.39 -2.00 -15.19
CA GLY A 94 15.39 -2.98 -14.76
C GLY A 94 14.91 -3.93 -13.66
N LYS A 95 13.59 -4.13 -13.55
CA LYS A 95 13.01 -5.19 -12.73
C LYS A 95 13.42 -6.57 -13.22
N GLN A 96 13.53 -7.51 -12.29
CA GLN A 96 13.72 -8.92 -12.57
C GLN A 96 12.72 -9.71 -11.71
N VAL A 97 12.26 -10.84 -12.20
CA VAL A 97 11.32 -11.69 -11.48
C VAL A 97 11.94 -13.05 -11.18
N ILE A 98 11.62 -13.61 -10.00
CA ILE A 98 12.02 -14.96 -9.60
C ILE A 98 11.27 -16.01 -10.44
N PRO A 99 11.68 -17.28 -10.45
CA PRO A 99 10.92 -18.37 -11.06
C PRO A 99 9.47 -18.39 -10.54
N ALA A 100 8.52 -18.64 -11.44
CA ALA A 100 7.10 -18.60 -11.11
C ALA A 100 6.69 -19.64 -10.04
N ASP A 101 7.30 -20.81 -10.07
CA ASP A 101 7.10 -21.88 -9.09
C ASP A 101 7.66 -21.54 -7.70
N GLU A 102 8.74 -20.76 -7.61
CA GLU A 102 9.26 -20.20 -6.35
C GLU A 102 8.24 -19.26 -5.71
N MET A 103 7.68 -18.32 -6.49
CA MET A 103 6.64 -17.42 -5.98
C MET A 103 5.36 -18.21 -5.60
N ALA A 104 4.95 -19.17 -6.40
CA ALA A 104 3.83 -20.05 -6.05
C ALA A 104 4.10 -20.81 -4.74
N GLY A 105 5.35 -21.18 -4.48
CA GLY A 105 5.80 -21.76 -3.21
C GLY A 105 5.61 -20.80 -2.02
N LYS A 106 5.94 -19.51 -2.19
CA LYS A 106 5.69 -18.48 -1.17
C LYS A 106 4.20 -18.36 -0.87
N VAL A 107 3.35 -18.29 -1.92
CA VAL A 107 1.89 -18.22 -1.76
C VAL A 107 1.36 -19.44 -1.00
N ARG A 108 1.74 -20.65 -1.37
CA ARG A 108 1.31 -21.88 -0.66
C ARG A 108 1.68 -21.86 0.82
N ALA A 109 2.88 -21.39 1.16
CA ALA A 109 3.33 -21.30 2.54
C ALA A 109 2.50 -20.28 3.36
N MET A 110 2.13 -19.16 2.75
CA MET A 110 1.25 -18.16 3.38
C MET A 110 -0.17 -18.72 3.59
N VAL A 111 -0.72 -19.44 2.60
CA VAL A 111 -2.02 -20.09 2.68
C VAL A 111 -2.05 -21.15 3.80
N GLU A 112 -0.98 -21.93 3.95
CA GLU A 112 -0.85 -22.91 5.02
C GLU A 112 -0.88 -22.25 6.41
N VAL A 113 -0.14 -21.14 6.59
CA VAL A 113 -0.17 -20.38 7.84
C VAL A 113 -1.56 -19.84 8.12
N ARG A 114 -2.21 -19.23 7.13
CA ARG A 114 -3.59 -18.74 7.25
C ARG A 114 -4.55 -19.83 7.71
N ALA A 115 -4.50 -20.99 7.07
CA ALA A 115 -5.35 -22.14 7.42
C ALA A 115 -5.06 -22.64 8.84
N ARG A 116 -3.78 -22.81 9.21
CA ARG A 116 -3.36 -23.26 10.54
C ARG A 116 -3.82 -22.32 11.66
N LYS A 117 -3.82 -21.00 11.39
CA LYS A 117 -4.27 -19.97 12.35
C LYS A 117 -5.80 -19.77 12.35
N GLY A 118 -6.54 -20.36 11.41
CA GLY A 118 -7.98 -20.11 11.24
C GLY A 118 -8.30 -18.66 10.90
N ALA A 119 -7.39 -17.97 10.22
CA ALA A 119 -7.51 -16.57 9.85
C ALA A 119 -8.09 -16.40 8.44
N ASP A 120 -8.54 -15.19 8.11
CA ASP A 120 -9.16 -14.83 6.83
C ASP A 120 -8.39 -13.74 6.05
N ILE A 121 -7.12 -13.53 6.39
CA ILE A 121 -6.27 -12.55 5.70
C ILE A 121 -6.23 -12.79 4.18
N VAL A 122 -6.54 -11.75 3.40
CA VAL A 122 -6.54 -11.81 1.94
C VAL A 122 -5.11 -11.82 1.41
N ILE A 123 -4.74 -12.82 0.62
CA ILE A 123 -3.44 -12.92 -0.04
C ILE A 123 -3.58 -12.42 -1.49
N ASN A 124 -3.00 -11.25 -1.78
CA ASN A 124 -2.95 -10.66 -3.12
C ASN A 124 -1.55 -10.90 -3.71
N ALA A 125 -1.43 -11.84 -4.61
CA ALA A 125 -0.15 -12.18 -5.24
C ALA A 125 0.10 -11.27 -6.46
N ARG A 126 1.12 -10.42 -6.35
CA ARG A 126 1.54 -9.50 -7.40
C ARG A 126 2.58 -10.16 -8.31
N THR A 127 2.44 -9.91 -9.62
CA THR A 127 3.50 -10.18 -10.58
C THR A 127 3.95 -8.91 -11.30
N ASP A 128 5.25 -8.73 -11.38
CA ASP A 128 5.91 -7.69 -12.17
C ASP A 128 6.33 -8.18 -13.55
N ALA A 129 5.95 -9.41 -13.93
CA ALA A 129 6.33 -10.04 -15.19
C ALA A 129 5.78 -9.31 -16.43
N TYR A 130 4.73 -8.50 -16.31
CA TYR A 130 4.22 -7.72 -17.44
C TYR A 130 5.29 -6.83 -18.07
N ALA A 131 6.05 -6.11 -17.26
CA ALA A 131 7.10 -5.22 -17.72
C ALA A 131 8.36 -5.97 -18.19
N VAL A 132 8.59 -7.21 -17.71
CA VAL A 132 9.80 -8.00 -17.98
C VAL A 132 9.61 -8.96 -19.14
N HIS A 133 8.46 -9.63 -19.20
CA HIS A 133 8.18 -10.75 -20.11
C HIS A 133 6.87 -10.57 -20.90
N GLY A 134 6.12 -9.49 -20.67
CA GLY A 134 4.88 -9.17 -21.36
C GLY A 134 3.63 -9.85 -20.74
N LEU A 135 2.47 -9.54 -21.35
CA LEU A 135 1.16 -9.90 -20.85
C LEU A 135 0.92 -11.41 -20.70
N HIS A 136 1.40 -12.20 -21.67
CA HIS A 136 1.18 -13.65 -21.64
C HIS A 136 1.80 -14.31 -20.40
N GLU A 137 3.04 -13.97 -20.09
CA GLU A 137 3.74 -14.47 -18.91
C GLU A 137 3.08 -13.95 -17.62
N ALA A 138 2.65 -12.70 -17.59
CA ALA A 138 1.96 -12.14 -16.43
C ALA A 138 0.63 -12.88 -16.14
N ILE A 139 -0.16 -13.19 -17.17
CA ILE A 139 -1.40 -13.99 -17.03
C ILE A 139 -1.09 -15.42 -16.59
N PHE A 140 -0.07 -16.05 -17.15
CA PHE A 140 0.36 -17.40 -16.75
C PHE A 140 0.69 -17.45 -15.25
N ARG A 141 1.54 -16.52 -14.78
CA ARG A 141 1.93 -16.40 -13.36
C ARG A 141 0.74 -16.12 -12.46
N ALA A 142 -0.13 -15.17 -12.84
CA ALA A 142 -1.33 -14.86 -12.10
C ALA A 142 -2.21 -16.09 -11.86
N ASN A 143 -2.46 -16.89 -12.91
CA ASN A 143 -3.22 -18.13 -12.78
C ASN A 143 -2.52 -19.18 -11.91
N LEU A 144 -1.19 -19.30 -12.02
CA LEU A 144 -0.41 -20.20 -11.17
C LEU A 144 -0.48 -19.79 -9.68
N TYR A 145 -0.48 -18.49 -9.39
CA TYR A 145 -0.59 -17.99 -8.01
C TYR A 145 -1.99 -18.20 -7.43
N LEU A 146 -3.04 -18.08 -8.27
CA LEU A 146 -4.41 -18.45 -7.88
C LEU A 146 -4.52 -19.95 -7.59
N GLU A 147 -3.93 -20.79 -8.42
CA GLU A 147 -3.86 -22.24 -8.19
C GLU A 147 -3.07 -22.60 -6.92
N ALA A 148 -2.09 -21.77 -6.54
CA ALA A 148 -1.35 -21.89 -5.27
C ALA A 148 -2.17 -21.44 -4.04
N GLY A 149 -3.36 -20.85 -4.23
CA GLY A 149 -4.30 -20.46 -3.19
C GLY A 149 -4.32 -18.96 -2.86
N ALA A 150 -3.74 -18.10 -3.69
CA ALA A 150 -3.96 -16.67 -3.60
C ALA A 150 -5.45 -16.35 -3.80
N ASP A 151 -5.98 -15.39 -3.04
CA ASP A 151 -7.38 -14.95 -3.16
C ASP A 151 -7.56 -13.98 -4.33
N MET A 152 -6.51 -13.25 -4.65
CA MET A 152 -6.49 -12.22 -5.67
C MET A 152 -5.10 -12.16 -6.29
N VAL A 153 -5.03 -11.67 -7.52
CA VAL A 153 -3.76 -11.40 -8.19
C VAL A 153 -3.68 -9.95 -8.66
N PHE A 154 -2.46 -9.46 -8.77
CA PHE A 154 -2.20 -8.10 -9.17
C PHE A 154 -1.12 -8.08 -10.26
N LEU A 155 -1.47 -7.54 -11.45
CA LEU A 155 -0.53 -7.30 -12.54
C LEU A 155 -0.03 -5.87 -12.45
N ASP A 156 1.21 -5.70 -11.96
CA ASP A 156 1.79 -4.38 -11.83
C ASP A 156 2.24 -3.80 -13.16
N GLY A 157 1.92 -2.52 -13.38
CA GLY A 157 2.32 -1.79 -14.56
C GLY A 157 1.60 -2.20 -15.85
N ILE A 158 0.47 -2.92 -15.77
CA ILE A 158 -0.35 -3.22 -16.96
C ILE A 158 -0.79 -1.91 -17.63
N GLY A 159 -0.47 -1.76 -18.92
CA GLY A 159 -0.42 -0.45 -19.54
C GLY A 159 -1.70 0.00 -20.25
N THR A 160 -2.34 -0.87 -21.01
CA THR A 160 -3.41 -0.50 -21.94
C THR A 160 -4.76 -1.08 -21.55
N ARG A 161 -5.84 -0.42 -21.98
CA ARG A 161 -7.20 -0.96 -21.86
C ARG A 161 -7.29 -2.38 -22.43
N ALA A 162 -6.76 -2.60 -23.62
CA ALA A 162 -6.81 -3.89 -24.30
C ALA A 162 -6.12 -5.00 -23.49
N ASP A 163 -5.00 -4.69 -22.84
CA ASP A 163 -4.29 -5.63 -21.99
C ASP A 163 -5.07 -5.93 -20.71
N ILE A 164 -5.70 -4.91 -20.11
CA ILE A 164 -6.55 -5.09 -18.92
C ILE A 164 -7.78 -5.95 -19.26
N GLU A 165 -8.47 -5.68 -20.37
CA GLU A 165 -9.59 -6.50 -20.85
C GLU A 165 -9.16 -7.93 -21.13
N ARG A 166 -7.97 -8.13 -21.70
CA ARG A 166 -7.40 -9.44 -21.94
C ARG A 166 -7.09 -10.16 -20.63
N ALA A 167 -6.44 -9.49 -19.68
CA ALA A 167 -6.13 -10.05 -18.38
C ALA A 167 -7.41 -10.40 -17.61
N ALA A 168 -8.43 -9.54 -17.62
CA ALA A 168 -9.71 -9.79 -16.97
C ALA A 168 -10.46 -11.01 -17.54
N ARG A 169 -10.29 -11.31 -18.83
CA ARG A 169 -10.86 -12.50 -19.47
C ARG A 169 -10.10 -13.79 -19.17
N ASP A 170 -8.77 -13.72 -19.19
CA ASP A 170 -7.90 -14.88 -19.23
C ASP A 170 -7.42 -15.30 -17.81
N ILE A 171 -7.56 -14.44 -16.81
CA ILE A 171 -7.27 -14.74 -15.39
C ILE A 171 -8.50 -15.36 -14.73
N ARG A 172 -8.30 -16.51 -14.06
CA ARG A 172 -9.36 -17.36 -13.51
C ARG A 172 -9.71 -17.02 -12.06
N GLY A 173 -9.64 -15.75 -11.67
CA GLY A 173 -9.92 -15.28 -10.31
C GLY A 173 -10.00 -13.78 -10.20
N LEU A 174 -9.94 -13.26 -8.97
CA LEU A 174 -10.04 -11.84 -8.71
C LEU A 174 -8.78 -11.11 -9.17
N LEU A 175 -8.95 -10.10 -10.02
CA LEU A 175 -7.87 -9.28 -10.55
C LEU A 175 -7.87 -7.89 -9.91
N SER A 176 -6.69 -7.48 -9.47
CA SER A 176 -6.37 -6.12 -8.99
C SER A 176 -5.52 -5.39 -10.01
N VAL A 177 -5.75 -4.09 -10.16
CA VAL A 177 -4.95 -3.20 -11.01
C VAL A 177 -4.59 -1.91 -10.29
N ASN A 178 -3.52 -1.25 -10.74
CA ASN A 178 -3.18 0.11 -10.34
C ASN A 178 -3.75 1.10 -11.35
N LEU A 179 -4.33 2.18 -10.85
CA LEU A 179 -4.50 3.40 -11.63
C LEU A 179 -3.47 4.40 -11.13
N MET A 180 -2.45 4.62 -11.92
CA MET A 180 -1.51 5.67 -11.64
C MET A 180 -1.76 6.81 -12.60
N ASP A 181 -2.51 7.82 -12.10
CA ASP A 181 -2.75 9.04 -12.82
C ASP A 181 -1.47 9.85 -12.95
N ALA A 182 -1.10 10.11 -14.21
CA ALA A 182 -0.41 11.31 -14.69
C ALA A 182 0.78 11.89 -13.90
N VAL A 183 1.46 11.11 -13.09
CA VAL A 183 2.82 11.52 -12.73
C VAL A 183 3.72 11.09 -13.88
N SER A 184 4.32 12.05 -14.56
CA SER A 184 5.14 11.87 -15.74
C SER A 184 5.95 10.57 -15.74
N GLY A 185 5.76 9.73 -16.76
CA GLY A 185 6.49 8.48 -16.96
C GLY A 185 5.72 7.20 -16.70
N VAL A 186 4.52 7.24 -16.13
CA VAL A 186 3.70 6.05 -15.94
C VAL A 186 2.82 5.79 -17.15
N LYS A 187 2.81 4.54 -17.61
CA LYS A 187 2.22 4.13 -18.89
C LYS A 187 0.85 3.46 -18.75
N THR A 188 0.20 3.54 -17.59
CA THR A 188 -1.13 2.94 -17.41
C THR A 188 -2.19 3.89 -17.97
N GLU A 189 -3.01 3.41 -18.90
CA GLU A 189 -4.16 4.13 -19.41
C GLU A 189 -5.16 4.40 -18.30
N LEU A 190 -5.64 5.65 -18.20
CA LEU A 190 -6.63 6.04 -17.20
C LEU A 190 -8.01 5.58 -17.65
N ILE A 191 -8.47 4.51 -17.02
CA ILE A 191 -9.81 3.97 -17.25
C ILE A 191 -10.68 4.31 -16.04
N PRO A 192 -11.89 4.88 -16.25
CA PRO A 192 -12.81 5.16 -15.16
C PRO A 192 -13.10 3.91 -14.31
N ILE A 193 -13.12 4.06 -12.98
CA ILE A 193 -13.35 2.94 -12.06
C ILE A 193 -14.65 2.16 -12.37
N PRO A 194 -15.80 2.80 -12.75
CA PRO A 194 -16.98 2.06 -13.15
C PRO A 194 -16.77 1.17 -14.38
N GLU A 195 -15.94 1.57 -15.33
CA GLU A 195 -15.61 0.75 -16.51
C GLU A 195 -14.72 -0.44 -16.13
N LEU A 196 -13.73 -0.24 -15.27
CA LEU A 196 -12.92 -1.33 -14.72
C LEU A 196 -13.78 -2.34 -13.96
N ALA A 197 -14.72 -1.86 -13.16
CA ALA A 197 -15.67 -2.74 -12.47
C ALA A 197 -16.54 -3.55 -13.47
N ALA A 198 -16.97 -2.93 -14.57
CA ALA A 198 -17.72 -3.62 -15.64
C ALA A 198 -16.85 -4.68 -16.37
N MET A 199 -15.53 -4.51 -16.42
CA MET A 199 -14.58 -5.52 -16.93
C MET A 199 -14.34 -6.67 -15.94
N GLY A 200 -14.87 -6.59 -14.71
CA GLY A 200 -14.65 -7.59 -13.67
C GLY A 200 -13.43 -7.35 -12.78
N ILE A 201 -12.83 -6.16 -12.83
CA ILE A 201 -11.72 -5.81 -11.93
C ILE A 201 -12.25 -5.69 -10.50
N ALA A 202 -11.74 -6.52 -9.61
CA ALA A 202 -12.21 -6.62 -8.23
C ALA A 202 -11.65 -5.52 -7.31
N ARG A 203 -10.45 -5.03 -7.61
CA ARG A 203 -9.76 -4.03 -6.81
C ARG A 203 -8.98 -3.06 -7.70
N VAL A 204 -9.11 -1.78 -7.39
CA VAL A 204 -8.31 -0.72 -8.00
C VAL A 204 -7.53 -0.01 -6.90
N SER A 205 -6.21 0.08 -7.04
CA SER A 205 -5.37 0.90 -6.17
C SER A 205 -4.95 2.18 -6.88
N ILE A 206 -4.88 3.26 -6.09
CA ILE A 206 -4.31 4.56 -6.49
C ILE A 206 -3.00 4.70 -5.71
N PRO A 207 -1.89 4.19 -6.27
CA PRO A 207 -0.63 4.11 -5.54
C PRO A 207 0.01 5.48 -5.39
N VAL A 208 0.89 5.63 -4.43
CA VAL A 208 1.80 6.77 -4.17
C VAL A 208 1.17 8.17 -4.10
N ALA A 209 -0.12 8.32 -4.43
CA ALA A 209 -0.78 9.63 -4.54
C ALA A 209 -0.67 10.45 -3.25
N SER A 210 -0.84 9.83 -2.09
CA SER A 210 -0.79 10.53 -0.79
C SER A 210 0.57 11.17 -0.53
N ILE A 211 1.67 10.47 -0.76
CA ILE A 211 3.02 11.02 -0.54
C ILE A 211 3.39 12.06 -1.61
N MET A 212 2.93 11.88 -2.85
CA MET A 212 3.16 12.86 -3.92
C MET A 212 2.42 14.18 -3.65
N VAL A 213 1.17 14.13 -3.19
CA VAL A 213 0.40 15.30 -2.77
C VAL A 213 1.07 15.98 -1.59
N MET A 214 1.48 15.22 -0.57
CA MET A 214 2.17 15.75 0.60
C MET A 214 3.49 16.44 0.21
N HIS A 215 4.31 15.80 -0.62
CA HIS A 215 5.57 16.37 -1.10
C HIS A 215 5.34 17.69 -1.84
N LYS A 216 4.40 17.72 -2.80
CA LYS A 216 4.07 18.93 -3.56
C LYS A 216 3.58 20.06 -2.63
N ALA A 217 2.62 19.77 -1.76
CA ALA A 217 2.04 20.77 -0.86
C ALA A 217 3.09 21.37 0.08
N LEU A 218 3.95 20.54 0.69
CA LEU A 218 5.01 21.01 1.58
C LEU A 218 6.08 21.80 0.83
N THR A 219 6.48 21.36 -0.38
CA THR A 219 7.47 22.09 -1.18
C THR A 219 6.97 23.48 -1.55
N GLU A 220 5.73 23.59 -2.03
CA GLU A 220 5.12 24.87 -2.38
C GLU A 220 4.94 25.78 -1.15
N PHE A 221 4.55 25.22 -0.01
CA PHE A 221 4.39 25.95 1.23
C PHE A 221 5.73 26.51 1.72
N PHE A 222 6.78 25.71 1.79
CA PHE A 222 8.09 26.18 2.24
C PHE A 222 8.75 27.13 1.24
N ALA A 223 8.53 26.97 -0.06
CA ALA A 223 8.99 27.93 -1.06
C ALA A 223 8.32 29.30 -0.87
N ALA A 224 7.01 29.35 -0.63
CA ALA A 224 6.28 30.57 -0.36
C ALA A 224 6.76 31.25 0.94
N LEU A 225 7.00 30.46 1.99
CA LEU A 225 7.52 30.97 3.26
C LEU A 225 8.93 31.56 3.10
N GLN A 226 9.83 30.90 2.37
CA GLN A 226 11.18 31.36 2.09
C GLN A 226 11.19 32.66 1.26
N ALA A 227 10.25 32.79 0.32
CA ALA A 227 10.11 33.99 -0.51
C ALA A 227 9.45 35.18 0.22
N SER A 228 8.85 34.95 1.40
CA SER A 228 8.18 36.01 2.16
C SER A 228 9.18 37.06 2.67
N PRO A 229 8.96 38.34 2.37
CA PRO A 229 9.86 39.42 2.84
C PRO A 229 9.96 39.52 4.36
N THR A 230 8.96 39.02 5.08
CA THR A 230 8.86 39.09 6.55
C THR A 230 9.23 37.75 7.22
N GLY A 231 9.36 36.67 6.46
CA GLY A 231 9.61 35.32 6.99
C GLY A 231 8.49 34.75 7.85
N ILE A 232 7.29 35.36 7.81
CA ILE A 232 6.12 34.88 8.58
C ILE A 232 5.05 34.27 7.66
N LEU A 233 4.15 33.48 8.23
CA LEU A 233 3.08 32.79 7.54
C LEU A 233 1.95 33.69 7.00
N ALA A 234 2.11 35.03 7.03
CA ALA A 234 1.10 35.94 6.54
C ALA A 234 0.74 35.65 5.08
N GLY A 235 -0.53 35.38 4.82
CA GLY A 235 -1.04 35.00 3.49
C GLY A 235 -1.05 33.50 3.21
N GLU A 236 -0.29 32.66 3.94
CA GLU A 236 -0.22 31.21 3.70
C GLU A 236 -1.07 30.38 4.70
N THR A 237 -1.68 31.04 5.68
CA THR A 237 -2.48 30.38 6.74
C THR A 237 -3.67 29.58 6.20
N HIS A 238 -4.19 29.95 5.02
CA HIS A 238 -5.26 29.22 4.35
C HIS A 238 -4.88 27.77 3.94
N ARG A 239 -3.58 27.47 3.86
CA ARG A 239 -3.06 26.13 3.57
C ARG A 239 -2.97 25.24 4.81
N LEU A 240 -3.16 25.82 6.00
CA LEU A 240 -3.03 25.11 7.26
C LEU A 240 -4.42 24.68 7.77
N THR A 241 -4.50 23.48 8.32
CA THR A 241 -5.64 23.14 9.17
C THR A 241 -5.54 23.88 10.51
N SER A 242 -6.68 24.16 11.14
CA SER A 242 -6.64 24.78 12.47
C SER A 242 -6.07 23.81 13.52
N PHE A 243 -5.42 24.36 14.55
CA PHE A 243 -4.89 23.57 15.66
C PHE A 243 -5.98 22.71 16.32
N ALA A 244 -7.19 23.27 16.51
CA ALA A 244 -8.32 22.56 17.08
C ALA A 244 -8.80 21.39 16.19
N ALA A 245 -8.85 21.59 14.86
CA ALA A 245 -9.25 20.54 13.94
C ALA A 245 -8.20 19.41 13.90
N TYR A 246 -6.92 19.76 13.90
CA TYR A 246 -5.84 18.77 13.92
C TYR A 246 -5.80 17.97 15.22
N THR A 247 -5.88 18.62 16.38
CA THR A 247 -5.86 17.95 17.67
C THR A 247 -7.08 17.05 17.90
N LYS A 248 -8.25 17.44 17.38
CA LYS A 248 -9.43 16.57 17.32
C LYS A 248 -9.20 15.37 16.44
N PHE A 249 -8.60 15.55 15.25
CA PHE A 249 -8.29 14.48 14.31
C PHE A 249 -7.35 13.42 14.89
N VAL A 250 -6.37 13.84 15.70
CA VAL A 250 -5.43 12.90 16.36
C VAL A 250 -5.92 12.41 17.74
N GLY A 251 -7.19 12.59 18.08
CA GLY A 251 -7.81 11.99 19.25
C GLY A 251 -7.57 12.69 20.59
N LEU A 252 -7.14 13.99 20.61
CA LEU A 252 -6.92 14.70 21.87
C LEU A 252 -8.12 14.73 22.83
N PRO A 253 -9.40 14.83 22.36
CA PRO A 253 -10.56 14.81 23.25
C PRO A 253 -10.65 13.55 24.11
N GLU A 254 -10.31 12.40 23.58
CA GLU A 254 -10.34 11.10 24.26
C GLU A 254 -9.29 11.04 25.38
N TYR A 255 -8.08 11.55 25.12
CA TYR A 255 -7.03 11.64 26.12
C TYR A 255 -7.40 12.61 27.25
N ARG A 256 -7.99 13.78 26.92
CA ARG A 256 -8.50 14.72 27.93
C ARG A 256 -9.63 14.12 28.79
N ALA A 257 -10.51 13.33 28.18
CA ALA A 257 -11.54 12.62 28.93
C ALA A 257 -10.93 11.63 29.93
N MET A 258 -9.85 10.93 29.55
CA MET A 258 -9.11 10.05 30.48
C MET A 258 -8.42 10.84 31.60
N GLU A 259 -7.77 11.95 31.28
CA GLU A 259 -7.16 12.83 32.30
C GLU A 259 -8.21 13.30 33.31
N ASN A 260 -9.34 13.82 32.84
CA ASN A 260 -10.44 14.29 33.72
C ASN A 260 -11.02 13.17 34.60
N LYS A 261 -11.00 11.95 34.13
CA LYS A 261 -11.53 10.79 34.87
C LYS A 261 -10.56 10.26 35.92
N PHE A 262 -9.27 10.26 35.64
CA PHE A 262 -8.30 9.50 36.42
C PHE A 262 -7.25 10.35 37.15
N LEU A 263 -7.06 11.61 36.77
CA LEU A 263 -6.15 12.49 37.48
C LEU A 263 -6.85 13.20 38.63
N PRO A 264 -6.13 13.49 39.75
CA PRO A 264 -6.67 14.31 40.84
C PRO A 264 -7.04 15.71 40.34
N ALA A 265 -8.11 16.29 40.88
CA ALA A 265 -8.62 17.62 40.51
C ALA A 265 -7.54 18.73 40.55
N THR A 266 -6.50 18.58 41.36
CA THR A 266 -5.35 19.48 41.48
C THR A 266 -4.35 19.38 40.35
N ALA A 267 -4.38 18.33 39.52
CA ALA A 267 -3.49 18.14 38.38
C ALA A 267 -4.10 18.65 37.05
N ALA A 268 -5.41 18.81 36.98
CA ALA A 268 -6.13 19.25 35.78
C ALA A 268 -6.07 20.78 35.55
N ALA A 269 -5.49 21.55 36.47
CA ALA A 269 -5.44 23.04 36.42
C ALA A 269 -4.06 23.59 36.06
N LYS A 270 -3.11 22.81 35.62
CA LYS A 270 -1.80 23.23 35.07
C LYS A 270 -1.69 22.91 33.59
#